data_0e4f11ab58a2e33714fdff661e506cd7
#
_entry.id   0e4f11ab58a2e33714fdff661e506cd7
#
_cell.length_a   1.000
_cell.length_b   1.000
_cell.length_c   1.000
_cell.angle_alpha   90.00
_cell.angle_beta   90.00
_cell.angle_gamma   90.00
#
_symmetry.space_group_name_H-M   'P 1'
#
loop_
_entity.id
_entity.type
_entity.pdbx_description
1 polymer ?
#
loop_
_entity_poly.entity_id
_entity_poly.type
_entity_poly.pdbx_seq_one_letter_code
_entity_poly.pdbx_strand_id
1 'polypeptide(L)'
;AQWQPYAPHGFTVHVNLSPRQLADANVVPLVRHTLARHGLAPERLGLEITEGALMDDPEVAARTLEQLSELGVQISVDDFGTGYSSLAYLQRFPFDTLKIDRFFVSRITEDPKTAGLVRGIVGLADALGLLTRAINALGADSLGLFAHLPLGVRPHLLLDSELLLEVMAD
;
A
#
# COMPACT_ATOMS: atom_id res chain seq x y z
N ALA A 1 19.47 -0.53 10.44
CA ALA A 1 20.88 -0.46 10.02
C ALA A 1 21.64 -1.77 10.17
N GLN A 2 21.47 -2.57 11.23
CA GLN A 2 22.27 -3.81 11.44
C GLN A 2 21.96 -4.92 10.44
N TRP A 3 20.77 -4.99 9.88
CA TRP A 3 20.32 -6.00 8.91
C TRP A 3 20.46 -5.58 7.44
N GLN A 4 20.74 -4.30 7.16
CA GLN A 4 20.92 -3.76 5.80
C GLN A 4 21.89 -4.59 4.92
N PRO A 5 23.05 -5.06 5.43
CA PRO A 5 23.96 -5.87 4.63
C PRO A 5 23.42 -7.25 4.23
N TYR A 6 22.39 -7.74 4.93
CA TYR A 6 21.77 -9.06 4.73
C TYR A 6 20.44 -8.98 3.98
N ALA A 7 19.91 -7.76 3.76
CA ALA A 7 18.64 -7.58 3.09
C ALA A 7 18.80 -7.80 1.58
N PRO A 8 17.86 -8.51 0.92
CA PRO A 8 17.84 -8.64 -0.52
C PRO A 8 17.85 -7.27 -1.22
N HIS A 9 18.36 -7.23 -2.44
CA HIS A 9 18.23 -6.04 -3.28
C HIS A 9 16.74 -5.72 -3.47
N GLY A 10 16.34 -4.48 -3.19
CA GLY A 10 14.94 -4.05 -3.31
C GLY A 10 14.11 -4.18 -2.02
N PHE A 11 14.66 -4.69 -0.91
CA PHE A 11 13.94 -4.78 0.36
C PHE A 11 13.45 -3.42 0.87
N THR A 12 12.16 -3.31 1.16
CA THR A 12 11.50 -2.13 1.74
C THR A 12 10.96 -2.48 3.13
N VAL A 13 11.13 -1.58 4.08
CA VAL A 13 10.52 -1.70 5.42
C VAL A 13 9.22 -0.93 5.42
N HIS A 14 8.13 -1.58 5.78
CA HIS A 14 6.83 -0.94 5.92
C HIS A 14 6.52 -0.64 7.39
N VAL A 15 5.99 0.56 7.65
CA VAL A 15 5.67 1.05 8.99
C VAL A 15 4.30 1.71 8.97
N ASN A 16 3.40 1.26 9.86
CA ASN A 16 2.10 1.88 10.03
C ASN A 16 2.23 3.28 10.65
N LEU A 17 1.56 4.25 10.06
CA LEU A 17 1.47 5.62 10.54
C LEU A 17 0.06 5.86 11.11
N SER A 18 -0.02 6.03 12.42
CA SER A 18 -1.31 6.27 13.09
C SER A 18 -1.87 7.67 12.80
N PRO A 19 -3.20 7.89 12.97
CA PRO A 19 -3.81 9.22 12.80
C PRO A 19 -3.10 10.31 13.61
N ARG A 20 -2.72 9.98 14.85
CA ARG A 20 -2.03 10.93 15.74
C ARG A 20 -0.63 11.30 15.23
N GLN A 21 0.10 10.34 14.68
CA GLN A 21 1.42 10.59 14.09
C GLN A 21 1.30 11.37 12.78
N LEU A 22 0.28 11.08 11.96
CA LEU A 22 0.01 11.81 10.73
C LEU A 22 -0.28 13.29 10.98
N ALA A 23 -0.96 13.60 12.10
CA ALA A 23 -1.26 14.97 12.53
C ALA A 23 -0.10 15.65 13.28
N ASP A 24 0.97 14.92 13.64
CA ASP A 24 2.11 15.50 14.37
C ASP A 24 3.05 16.24 13.42
N ALA A 25 3.22 17.55 13.62
CA ALA A 25 4.14 18.37 12.83
C ALA A 25 5.61 17.90 12.86
N ASN A 26 5.97 17.06 13.84
CA ASN A 26 7.32 16.51 13.97
C ASN A 26 7.54 15.23 13.16
N VAL A 27 6.52 14.62 12.57
CA VAL A 27 6.65 13.32 11.86
C VAL A 27 7.61 13.42 10.67
N VAL A 28 7.49 14.45 9.84
CA VAL A 28 8.37 14.66 8.67
C VAL A 28 9.82 14.90 9.07
N PRO A 29 10.13 15.83 10.02
CA PRO A 29 11.48 15.98 10.57
C PRO A 29 12.04 14.67 11.16
N LEU A 30 11.23 13.90 11.88
CA LEU A 30 11.62 12.63 12.49
C LEU A 30 12.01 11.61 11.44
N VAL A 31 11.19 11.42 10.40
CA VAL A 31 11.47 10.50 9.29
C VAL A 31 12.76 10.90 8.59
N ARG A 32 12.90 12.17 8.20
CA ARG A 32 14.11 12.70 7.56
C ARG A 32 15.36 12.45 8.39
N HIS A 33 15.31 12.79 9.68
CA HIS A 33 16.44 12.60 10.59
C HIS A 33 16.79 11.12 10.74
N THR A 34 15.79 10.24 10.85
CA THR A 34 16.00 8.79 11.02
C THR A 34 16.63 8.17 9.77
N LEU A 35 16.13 8.52 8.58
CA LEU A 35 16.71 8.06 7.32
C LEU A 35 18.17 8.48 7.21
N ALA A 36 18.46 9.75 7.44
CA ALA A 36 19.84 10.30 7.38
C ALA A 36 20.76 9.65 8.41
N ARG A 37 20.31 9.53 9.67
CA ARG A 37 21.10 8.94 10.77
C ARG A 37 21.51 7.50 10.50
N HIS A 38 20.66 6.73 9.83
CA HIS A 38 20.89 5.32 9.58
C HIS A 38 21.38 5.02 8.15
N GLY A 39 21.57 6.04 7.31
CA GLY A 39 21.98 5.89 5.93
C GLY A 39 21.00 5.04 5.12
N LEU A 40 19.70 5.13 5.44
CA LEU A 40 18.66 4.41 4.72
C LEU A 40 18.16 5.27 3.56
N ALA A 41 18.19 4.73 2.35
CA ALA A 41 17.61 5.38 1.19
C ALA A 41 16.09 5.52 1.38
N PRO A 42 15.49 6.70 1.10
CA PRO A 42 14.07 6.94 1.35
C PRO A 42 13.13 5.91 0.71
N GLU A 43 13.46 5.45 -0.49
CA GLU A 43 12.70 4.45 -1.25
C GLU A 43 12.64 3.07 -0.55
N ARG A 44 13.44 2.89 0.50
CA ARG A 44 13.44 1.68 1.35
C ARG A 44 12.51 1.77 2.55
N LEU A 45 11.82 2.90 2.71
CA LEU A 45 10.80 3.09 3.73
C LEU A 45 9.43 3.21 3.06
N GLY A 46 8.51 2.33 3.41
CA GLY A 46 7.09 2.42 3.09
C GLY A 46 6.31 2.87 4.34
N LEU A 47 5.45 3.85 4.19
CA LEU A 47 4.53 4.28 5.24
C LEU A 47 3.12 3.82 4.88
N GLU A 48 2.45 3.16 5.81
CA GLU A 48 1.11 2.60 5.62
C GLU A 48 0.11 3.38 6.46
N ILE A 49 -0.93 3.91 5.82
CA ILE A 49 -1.94 4.75 6.44
C ILE A 49 -3.31 4.13 6.14
N THR A 50 -4.11 3.90 7.18
CA THR A 50 -5.47 3.40 6.98
C THR A 50 -6.36 4.50 6.40
N GLU A 51 -7.39 4.09 5.66
CA GLU A 51 -8.39 4.98 5.08
C GLU A 51 -9.00 5.92 6.13
N GLY A 52 -9.35 5.38 7.32
CA GLY A 52 -9.93 6.17 8.41
C GLY A 52 -9.00 7.27 8.92
N ALA A 53 -7.68 7.01 8.97
CA ALA A 53 -6.70 8.00 9.43
C ALA A 53 -6.63 9.25 8.55
N LEU A 54 -6.97 9.12 7.27
CA LEU A 54 -6.97 10.23 6.31
C LEU A 54 -8.19 11.14 6.48
N MET A 55 -9.28 10.61 7.06
CA MET A 55 -10.55 11.32 7.18
C MET A 55 -10.66 12.15 8.46
N ASP A 56 -9.77 11.98 9.44
CA ASP A 56 -9.79 12.75 10.70
C ASP A 56 -9.51 14.25 10.44
N ASP A 57 -8.47 14.56 9.65
CA ASP A 57 -8.16 15.91 9.16
C ASP A 57 -7.50 15.83 7.78
N PRO A 58 -8.28 15.81 6.69
CA PRO A 58 -7.76 15.61 5.33
C PRO A 58 -6.77 16.69 4.87
N GLU A 59 -6.90 17.91 5.37
CA GLU A 59 -6.01 19.01 4.98
C GLU A 59 -4.62 18.87 5.64
N VAL A 60 -4.59 18.45 6.91
CA VAL A 60 -3.33 18.13 7.61
C VAL A 60 -2.70 16.90 6.98
N ALA A 61 -3.50 15.84 6.74
CA ALA A 61 -3.03 14.62 6.09
C ALA A 61 -2.39 14.92 4.72
N ALA A 62 -3.04 15.72 3.86
CA ALA A 62 -2.52 16.08 2.55
C ALA A 62 -1.13 16.73 2.65
N ARG A 63 -0.99 17.77 3.47
CA ARG A 63 0.29 18.47 3.64
C ARG A 63 1.40 17.57 4.18
N THR A 64 1.07 16.72 5.16
CA THR A 64 2.05 15.79 5.75
C THR A 64 2.50 14.74 4.73
N LEU A 65 1.55 14.16 3.98
CA LEU A 65 1.85 13.16 2.96
C LEU A 65 2.63 13.72 1.77
N GLU A 66 2.31 14.93 1.31
CA GLU A 66 3.08 15.64 0.29
C GLU A 66 4.54 15.79 0.71
N GLN A 67 4.80 16.27 1.94
CA GLN A 67 6.16 16.44 2.45
C GLN A 67 6.90 15.11 2.63
N LEU A 68 6.21 14.03 3.02
CA LEU A 68 6.79 12.69 3.12
C LEU A 68 7.11 12.13 1.73
N SER A 69 6.23 12.31 0.76
CA SER A 69 6.47 11.94 -0.65
C SER A 69 7.66 12.69 -1.25
N GLU A 70 7.81 13.99 -0.96
CA GLU A 70 8.97 14.79 -1.37
C GLU A 70 10.29 14.29 -0.79
N LEU A 71 10.27 13.57 0.34
CA LEU A 71 11.45 12.89 0.86
C LEU A 71 11.83 11.64 0.06
N GLY A 72 10.92 11.11 -0.77
CA GLY A 72 11.11 9.91 -1.56
C GLY A 72 10.69 8.62 -0.84
N VAL A 73 9.98 8.70 0.30
CA VAL A 73 9.42 7.51 0.95
C VAL A 73 8.18 7.03 0.21
N GLN A 74 7.93 5.73 0.20
CA GLN A 74 6.74 5.15 -0.40
C GLN A 74 5.53 5.32 0.53
N ILE A 75 4.38 5.65 -0.03
CA ILE A 75 3.14 5.86 0.75
C ILE A 75 2.07 4.90 0.24
N SER A 76 1.50 4.13 1.17
CA SER A 76 0.44 3.16 0.87
C SER A 76 -0.82 3.47 1.66
N VAL A 77 -1.98 3.43 1.01
CA VAL A 77 -3.25 3.37 1.73
C VAL A 77 -3.56 1.91 2.07
N ASP A 78 -3.83 1.65 3.37
CA ASP A 78 -4.11 0.31 3.89
C ASP A 78 -5.59 0.13 4.24
N ASP A 79 -6.03 -1.14 4.32
CA ASP A 79 -7.41 -1.56 4.64
C ASP A 79 -8.47 -0.92 3.72
N PHE A 80 -8.10 -0.69 2.44
CA PHE A 80 -8.98 0.02 1.51
C PHE A 80 -10.28 -0.75 1.23
N GLY A 81 -11.40 -0.01 1.29
CA GLY A 81 -12.74 -0.53 1.03
C GLY A 81 -13.53 -0.85 2.30
N THR A 82 -12.94 -0.73 3.50
CA THR A 82 -13.62 -0.96 4.79
C THR A 82 -14.28 0.31 5.34
N GLY A 83 -13.93 1.48 4.81
CA GLY A 83 -14.39 2.79 5.28
C GLY A 83 -15.18 3.60 4.24
N TYR A 84 -15.29 4.90 4.51
CA TYR A 84 -15.95 5.87 3.64
C TYR A 84 -14.94 6.55 2.71
N SER A 85 -14.37 5.81 1.77
CA SER A 85 -13.46 6.41 0.78
C SER A 85 -14.16 7.45 -0.07
N SER A 86 -13.73 8.69 0.03
CA SER A 86 -14.00 9.65 -1.03
C SER A 86 -12.95 9.47 -2.14
N LEU A 87 -13.39 9.07 -3.33
CA LEU A 87 -12.53 8.97 -4.52
C LEU A 87 -11.73 10.26 -4.78
N ALA A 88 -12.28 11.41 -4.38
CA ALA A 88 -11.62 12.70 -4.50
C ALA A 88 -10.32 12.77 -3.67
N TYR A 89 -10.27 12.11 -2.52
CA TYR A 89 -9.06 12.08 -1.71
C TYR A 89 -8.00 11.13 -2.26
N LEU A 90 -8.39 10.01 -2.86
CA LEU A 90 -7.43 9.14 -3.54
C LEU A 90 -6.69 9.84 -4.69
N GLN A 91 -7.38 10.73 -5.40
CA GLN A 91 -6.74 11.56 -6.45
C GLN A 91 -5.84 12.66 -5.89
N ARG A 92 -6.12 13.13 -4.68
CA ARG A 92 -5.43 14.26 -4.07
C ARG A 92 -4.15 13.85 -3.35
N PHE A 93 -4.17 12.67 -2.72
CA PHE A 93 -3.04 12.22 -1.92
C PHE A 93 -1.96 11.55 -2.79
N PRO A 94 -0.67 11.74 -2.49
CA PRO A 94 0.44 11.17 -3.25
C PRO A 94 0.69 9.71 -2.85
N PHE A 95 -0.28 8.83 -3.10
CA PHE A 95 -0.11 7.40 -2.86
C PHE A 95 0.66 6.73 -3.98
N ASP A 96 1.49 5.74 -3.63
CA ASP A 96 2.17 4.84 -4.55
C ASP A 96 1.42 3.51 -4.65
N THR A 97 0.81 3.07 -3.55
CA THR A 97 0.20 1.74 -3.44
C THR A 97 -1.16 1.80 -2.76
N LEU A 98 -2.10 1.01 -3.28
CA LEU A 98 -3.39 0.73 -2.67
C LEU A 98 -3.41 -0.73 -2.20
N LYS A 99 -3.62 -0.95 -0.90
CA LYS A 99 -3.70 -2.28 -0.28
C LYS A 99 -5.17 -2.63 -0.04
N ILE A 100 -5.63 -3.69 -0.68
CA ILE A 100 -7.01 -4.17 -0.53
C ILE A 100 -7.10 -4.99 0.75
N ASP A 101 -8.08 -4.67 1.60
CA ASP A 101 -8.28 -5.37 2.86
C ASP A 101 -8.52 -6.87 2.66
N ARG A 102 -7.97 -7.67 3.57
CA ARG A 102 -8.07 -9.13 3.61
C ARG A 102 -9.52 -9.64 3.57
N PHE A 103 -10.45 -8.92 4.16
CA PHE A 103 -11.87 -9.31 4.19
C PHE A 103 -12.44 -9.51 2.77
N PHE A 104 -12.06 -8.62 1.82
CA PHE A 104 -12.50 -8.73 0.44
C PHE A 104 -11.75 -9.84 -0.30
N VAL A 105 -10.45 -9.93 -0.08
CA VAL A 105 -9.60 -10.89 -0.79
C VAL A 105 -9.96 -12.32 -0.43
N SER A 106 -10.22 -12.61 0.85
CA SER A 106 -10.57 -13.96 1.32
C SER A 106 -11.90 -14.49 0.76
N ARG A 107 -12.80 -13.62 0.31
CA ARG A 107 -14.14 -13.97 -0.18
C ARG A 107 -14.29 -13.90 -1.70
N ILE A 108 -13.24 -13.57 -2.39
CA ILE A 108 -13.28 -13.29 -3.83
C ILE A 108 -13.74 -14.51 -4.66
N THR A 109 -13.44 -15.73 -4.19
CA THR A 109 -13.82 -16.98 -4.85
C THR A 109 -15.24 -17.43 -4.49
N GLU A 110 -15.76 -16.99 -3.35
CA GLU A 110 -17.04 -17.45 -2.79
C GLU A 110 -18.20 -16.51 -3.14
N ASP A 111 -17.92 -15.21 -3.29
CA ASP A 111 -18.93 -14.18 -3.53
C ASP A 111 -18.66 -13.38 -4.82
N PRO A 112 -19.47 -13.58 -5.88
CA PRO A 112 -19.36 -12.83 -7.12
C PRO A 112 -19.47 -11.31 -6.97
N LYS A 113 -20.19 -10.82 -5.95
CA LYS A 113 -20.30 -9.37 -5.68
C LYS A 113 -19.00 -8.84 -5.15
N THR A 114 -18.38 -9.55 -4.19
CA THR A 114 -17.04 -9.23 -3.67
C THR A 114 -15.99 -9.27 -4.77
N ALA A 115 -16.05 -10.28 -5.65
CA ALA A 115 -15.17 -10.35 -6.81
C ALA A 115 -15.35 -9.15 -7.76
N GLY A 116 -16.61 -8.71 -7.97
CA GLY A 116 -16.91 -7.50 -8.73
C GLY A 116 -16.35 -6.23 -8.10
N LEU A 117 -16.48 -6.10 -6.78
CA LEU A 117 -15.95 -4.97 -6.02
C LEU A 117 -14.43 -4.89 -6.11
N VAL A 118 -13.74 -6.02 -5.87
CA VAL A 118 -12.27 -6.08 -5.96
C VAL A 118 -11.79 -5.70 -7.36
N ARG A 119 -12.43 -6.20 -8.43
CA ARG A 119 -12.12 -5.79 -9.81
C ARG A 119 -12.31 -4.28 -10.01
N GLY A 120 -13.36 -3.70 -9.43
CA GLY A 120 -13.60 -2.25 -9.48
C GLY A 120 -12.49 -1.46 -8.78
N ILE A 121 -12.05 -1.91 -7.60
CA ILE A 121 -10.95 -1.28 -6.84
C ILE A 121 -9.63 -1.36 -7.62
N VAL A 122 -9.32 -2.53 -8.19
CA VAL A 122 -8.10 -2.70 -9.01
C VAL A 122 -8.14 -1.79 -10.24
N GLY A 123 -9.29 -1.74 -10.94
CA GLY A 123 -9.45 -0.84 -12.10
C GLY A 123 -9.33 0.65 -11.74
N LEU A 124 -9.80 1.04 -10.54
CA LEU A 124 -9.63 2.39 -10.04
C LEU A 124 -8.16 2.71 -9.74
N ALA A 125 -7.46 1.81 -9.05
CA ALA A 125 -6.05 1.96 -8.75
C ALA A 125 -5.22 2.09 -10.03
N ASP A 126 -5.48 1.25 -11.03
CA ASP A 126 -4.84 1.30 -12.35
C ASP A 126 -5.07 2.66 -13.04
N ALA A 127 -6.33 3.14 -13.02
CA ALA A 127 -6.67 4.45 -13.60
C ALA A 127 -5.97 5.63 -12.89
N LEU A 128 -5.62 5.48 -11.63
CA LEU A 128 -4.88 6.46 -10.83
C LEU A 128 -3.36 6.25 -10.87
N GLY A 129 -2.87 5.22 -11.56
CA GLY A 129 -1.44 4.88 -11.61
C GLY A 129 -0.89 4.30 -10.31
N LEU A 130 -1.75 3.79 -9.43
CA LEU A 130 -1.37 3.18 -8.15
C LEU A 130 -1.04 1.70 -8.32
N LEU A 131 -0.02 1.24 -7.61
CA LEU A 131 0.21 -0.19 -7.43
C LEU A 131 -0.90 -0.77 -6.55
N THR A 132 -1.38 -1.97 -6.90
CA THR A 132 -2.37 -2.67 -6.07
C THR A 132 -1.70 -3.83 -5.35
N ARG A 133 -1.89 -3.93 -4.04
CA ARG A 133 -1.47 -5.08 -3.21
C ARG A 133 -2.70 -5.72 -2.58
N ALA A 134 -2.83 -7.03 -2.73
CA ALA A 134 -3.80 -7.83 -2.00
C ALA A 134 -3.11 -8.42 -0.76
N ILE A 135 -3.62 -8.06 0.44
CA ILE A 135 -3.00 -8.49 1.69
C ILE A 135 -3.41 -9.94 2.00
N ASN A 136 -2.43 -10.81 2.08
CA ASN A 136 -2.42 -12.13 2.73
C ASN A 136 -3.73 -12.93 2.80
N ALA A 137 -4.23 -13.47 1.69
CA ALA A 137 -5.30 -14.45 1.81
C ALA A 137 -5.41 -15.46 0.67
N LEU A 138 -4.58 -15.37 -0.35
CA LEU A 138 -4.78 -16.19 -1.53
C LEU A 138 -3.70 -17.27 -1.59
N GLY A 139 -4.08 -18.53 -1.35
CA GLY A 139 -3.28 -19.67 -1.80
C GLY A 139 -3.07 -19.61 -3.32
N ALA A 140 -2.12 -20.38 -3.83
CA ALA A 140 -1.73 -20.41 -5.25
C ALA A 140 -2.92 -20.53 -6.23
N ASP A 141 -4.00 -21.19 -5.83
CA ASP A 141 -5.22 -21.39 -6.63
C ASP A 141 -5.99 -20.10 -6.95
N SER A 142 -5.80 -19.07 -6.14
CA SER A 142 -6.51 -17.78 -6.30
C SER A 142 -5.81 -16.82 -7.28
N LEU A 143 -4.55 -17.09 -7.62
CA LEU A 143 -3.81 -16.35 -8.65
C LEU A 143 -4.50 -16.41 -10.01
N GLY A 144 -5.22 -17.50 -10.31
CA GLY A 144 -6.01 -17.67 -11.53
C GLY A 144 -7.10 -16.61 -11.70
N LEU A 145 -7.62 -16.04 -10.60
CA LEU A 145 -8.65 -15.01 -10.65
C LEU A 145 -8.13 -13.69 -11.23
N PHE A 146 -6.87 -13.37 -10.95
CA PHE A 146 -6.19 -12.19 -11.49
C PHE A 146 -5.64 -12.42 -12.90
N ALA A 147 -5.62 -13.68 -13.37
CA ALA A 147 -5.20 -14.03 -14.73
C ALA A 147 -6.11 -13.42 -15.82
N HIS A 148 -7.36 -13.11 -15.48
CA HIS A 148 -8.34 -12.50 -16.39
C HIS A 148 -8.32 -10.96 -16.38
N LEU A 149 -7.48 -10.34 -15.54
CA LEU A 149 -7.28 -8.89 -15.60
C LEU A 149 -6.51 -8.52 -16.88
N PRO A 150 -6.77 -7.33 -17.45
CA PRO A 150 -6.03 -6.83 -18.59
C PRO A 150 -4.52 -6.90 -18.37
N LEU A 151 -3.75 -7.18 -19.42
CA LEU A 151 -2.29 -7.35 -19.34
C LEU A 151 -1.55 -6.15 -18.71
N GLY A 152 -2.11 -4.95 -18.81
CA GLY A 152 -1.58 -3.73 -18.18
C GLY A 152 -1.69 -3.70 -16.66
N VAL A 153 -2.65 -4.44 -16.07
CA VAL A 153 -2.90 -4.46 -14.62
C VAL A 153 -2.05 -5.52 -13.91
N ARG A 154 -1.65 -6.58 -14.60
CA ARG A 154 -0.88 -7.70 -14.01
C ARG A 154 0.46 -7.32 -13.37
N PRO A 155 1.28 -6.41 -13.98
CA PRO A 155 2.57 -6.04 -13.40
C PRO A 155 2.47 -5.26 -12.10
N HIS A 156 1.30 -4.65 -11.82
CA HIS A 156 1.07 -3.80 -10.66
C HIS A 156 0.44 -4.54 -9.47
N LEU A 157 0.03 -5.81 -9.66
CA LEU A 157 -0.49 -6.64 -8.59
C LEU A 157 0.68 -7.31 -7.84
N LEU A 158 1.13 -6.70 -6.77
CA LEU A 158 2.16 -7.27 -5.90
C LEU A 158 1.49 -8.12 -4.82
N LEU A 159 1.77 -9.40 -4.84
CA LEU A 159 1.44 -10.32 -3.74
C LEU A 159 2.46 -10.12 -2.62
N ASP A 160 2.02 -10.23 -1.38
CA ASP A 160 2.92 -10.09 -0.23
C ASP A 160 4.04 -11.14 -0.26
N SER A 161 5.20 -10.80 0.29
CA SER A 161 6.46 -11.53 0.13
C SER A 161 6.42 -13.00 0.58
N GLU A 162 5.53 -13.37 1.50
CA GLU A 162 5.39 -14.76 1.94
C GLU A 162 4.79 -15.67 0.83
N LEU A 163 3.84 -15.16 0.06
CA LEU A 163 3.23 -15.92 -1.02
C LEU A 163 4.17 -16.07 -2.24
N LEU A 164 5.05 -15.09 -2.48
CA LEU A 164 6.09 -15.18 -3.50
C LEU A 164 7.10 -16.30 -3.20
N LEU A 165 7.41 -16.54 -1.92
CA LEU A 165 8.32 -17.60 -1.51
C LEU A 165 7.69 -18.99 -1.67
N GLU A 166 6.38 -19.16 -1.44
CA GLU A 166 5.69 -20.43 -1.70
C GLU A 166 5.57 -20.75 -3.20
N VAL A 167 5.25 -19.75 -4.03
CA VAL A 167 5.11 -19.93 -5.48
C VAL A 167 6.44 -20.18 -6.20
N MET A 168 7.57 -19.73 -5.62
CA MET A 168 8.92 -19.96 -6.17
C MET A 168 9.57 -21.26 -5.64
N ALA A 169 8.91 -21.99 -4.73
CA ALA A 169 9.42 -23.24 -4.16
C ALA A 169 8.91 -24.50 -4.90
N ASP A 170 7.92 -24.37 -5.81
CA ASP A 170 7.46 -25.40 -6.75
C ASP A 170 8.02 -25.13 -8.17
#